data_c222954467ed47645fd5ad2fd2ae3caf
#
_entry.id   c222954467ed47645fd5ad2fd2ae3caf
#
_cell.length_a   1.000
_cell.length_b   1.000
_cell.length_c   1.000
_cell.angle_alpha   90.00
_cell.angle_beta   90.00
_cell.angle_gamma   90.00
#
_symmetry.space_group_name_H-M   'P 1'
#
loop_
_entity.id
_entity.type
_entity.pdbx_description
1 polymer ?
#
loop_
_entity_poly.entity_id
_entity_poly.type
_entity_poly.pdbx_seq_one_letter_code
_entity_poly.pdbx_strand_id
1 'polypeptide(L)'
;MTSIVSERRAEHERPDEPPGSLGSSAFAELYPEHSRAIYYLCLRLLGDPEKAEDATHDVFLKAFRKVGQFRGESSWRTWLYRIAINHCRNLQASWQERHLFTNADDAIWETPPTPADSPLRVLELKELGERIQKTLDGLPPEYRLLLLLVADQQLSYEQVGALTDQSADAVRGKLHRARKAFAALFEKTA
;
A
#
# COMPACT_ATOMS: atom_id res chain seq x y z
N MET A 1 38.20 23.75 -11.73
CA MET A 1 37.76 22.38 -11.55
C MET A 1 36.73 22.39 -10.44
N THR A 2 35.49 22.68 -10.79
CA THR A 2 34.41 22.86 -9.79
C THR A 2 33.09 22.62 -10.51
N SER A 3 32.17 21.94 -9.85
CA SER A 3 30.75 21.79 -10.21
C SER A 3 30.37 20.71 -11.21
N ILE A 4 30.21 19.47 -10.73
CA ILE A 4 29.29 18.46 -11.31
C ILE A 4 28.73 17.61 -10.17
N VAL A 5 27.92 18.12 -9.26
CA VAL A 5 27.21 17.35 -8.25
C VAL A 5 25.87 18.00 -7.82
N SER A 6 25.20 18.76 -8.66
CA SER A 6 23.99 19.47 -8.24
C SER A 6 22.77 19.36 -9.16
N GLU A 7 22.70 18.36 -10.04
CA GLU A 7 21.62 18.31 -11.05
C GLU A 7 20.84 17.00 -11.13
N ARG A 8 20.67 16.26 -10.03
CA ARG A 8 19.81 15.05 -10.05
C ARG A 8 18.76 15.00 -8.95
N ARG A 9 18.12 16.12 -8.65
CA ARG A 9 17.04 16.12 -7.65
C ARG A 9 15.81 16.96 -7.99
N ALA A 10 15.58 17.21 -9.28
CA ALA A 10 14.48 18.09 -9.73
C ALA A 10 13.67 17.54 -10.92
N GLU A 11 13.59 16.25 -11.10
CA GLU A 11 12.77 15.68 -12.17
C GLU A 11 11.82 14.61 -11.61
N HIS A 12 10.78 15.02 -10.91
CA HIS A 12 9.52 14.25 -10.84
C HIS A 12 8.37 14.96 -10.10
N GLU A 13 8.34 16.29 -10.12
CA GLU A 13 7.10 17.02 -9.82
C GLU A 13 6.59 17.66 -11.11
N ARG A 14 5.88 16.89 -11.94
CA ARG A 14 4.95 17.52 -12.88
C ARG A 14 3.82 18.10 -12.05
N PRO A 15 3.51 19.40 -12.19
CA PRO A 15 2.36 19.99 -11.55
C PRO A 15 1.11 19.24 -12.07
N ASP A 16 0.30 18.69 -11.16
CA ASP A 16 -0.97 18.08 -11.46
C ASP A 16 -1.85 19.08 -12.24
N GLU A 17 -2.12 18.81 -13.50
CA GLU A 17 -3.10 19.59 -14.26
C GLU A 17 -4.47 19.52 -13.58
N PRO A 18 -5.21 20.63 -13.51
CA PRO A 18 -6.50 20.68 -12.83
C PRO A 18 -7.51 19.76 -13.53
N PRO A 19 -8.40 19.10 -12.77
CA PRO A 19 -9.30 18.06 -13.25
C PRO A 19 -10.52 18.68 -13.99
N GLY A 20 -10.32 19.00 -15.27
CA GLY A 20 -11.40 19.50 -16.13
C GLY A 20 -11.51 18.78 -17.48
N SER A 21 -10.51 17.99 -17.85
CA SER A 21 -10.44 17.34 -19.16
C SER A 21 -9.84 15.93 -19.11
N LEU A 22 -9.95 15.22 -18.00
CA LEU A 22 -9.48 13.84 -17.92
C LEU A 22 -10.41 12.93 -18.73
N GLY A 23 -10.24 13.01 -20.05
CA GLY A 23 -10.74 12.01 -20.97
C GLY A 23 -10.06 10.65 -20.72
N SER A 24 -10.57 9.62 -21.34
CA SER A 24 -10.09 8.22 -21.28
C SER A 24 -8.56 8.07 -21.37
N SER A 25 -7.84 9.01 -22.00
CA SER A 25 -6.39 8.97 -22.17
C SER A 25 -5.61 9.25 -20.88
N ALA A 26 -6.00 10.24 -20.09
CA ALA A 26 -5.28 10.56 -18.84
C ALA A 26 -5.49 9.49 -17.78
N PHE A 27 -6.67 8.85 -17.75
CA PHE A 27 -6.91 7.70 -16.88
C PHE A 27 -6.07 6.47 -17.32
N ALA A 28 -5.85 6.30 -18.63
CA ALA A 28 -5.01 5.22 -19.15
C ALA A 28 -3.54 5.29 -18.66
N GLU A 29 -3.05 6.50 -18.35
CA GLU A 29 -1.71 6.70 -17.78
C GLU A 29 -1.64 6.36 -16.28
N LEU A 30 -2.75 6.49 -15.55
CA LEU A 30 -2.79 6.19 -14.10
C LEU A 30 -2.61 4.70 -13.80
N TYR A 31 -3.09 3.83 -14.67
CA TYR A 31 -2.98 2.38 -14.44
C TYR A 31 -1.52 1.91 -14.43
N PRO A 32 -0.70 2.13 -15.48
CA PRO A 32 0.70 1.69 -15.47
C PRO A 32 1.54 2.37 -14.38
N GLU A 33 1.22 3.61 -14.03
CA GLU A 33 1.96 4.35 -13.00
C GLU A 33 1.67 3.85 -11.57
N HIS A 34 0.41 3.51 -11.28
CA HIS A 34 -0.01 3.24 -9.90
C HIS A 34 -0.42 1.79 -9.63
N SER A 35 -0.66 0.95 -10.65
CA SER A 35 -1.19 -0.41 -10.47
C SER A 35 -0.33 -1.27 -9.56
N ARG A 36 1.00 -1.20 -9.71
CA ARG A 36 1.93 -1.96 -8.88
C ARG A 36 1.85 -1.55 -7.40
N ALA A 37 1.79 -0.25 -7.11
CA ALA A 37 1.68 0.24 -5.74
C ALA A 37 0.34 -0.13 -5.10
N ILE A 38 -0.77 -0.07 -5.86
CA ILE A 38 -2.09 -0.49 -5.40
C ILE A 38 -2.13 -2.01 -5.19
N TYR A 39 -1.56 -2.80 -6.08
CA TYR A 39 -1.48 -4.26 -5.93
C TYR A 39 -0.77 -4.64 -4.62
N TYR A 40 0.41 -4.08 -4.37
CA TYR A 40 1.15 -4.38 -3.14
C TYR A 40 0.40 -3.93 -1.89
N LEU A 41 -0.29 -2.78 -1.93
CA LEU A 41 -1.14 -2.36 -0.82
C LEU A 41 -2.28 -3.37 -0.57
N CYS A 42 -2.98 -3.80 -1.63
CA CYS A 42 -4.04 -4.81 -1.55
C CYS A 42 -3.49 -6.15 -1.04
N LEU A 43 -2.35 -6.60 -1.56
CA LEU A 43 -1.68 -7.84 -1.14
C LEU A 43 -1.36 -7.83 0.36
N ARG A 44 -0.80 -6.73 0.87
CA ARG A 44 -0.51 -6.59 2.30
C ARG A 44 -1.75 -6.55 3.18
N LEU A 45 -2.82 -5.97 2.67
CA LEU A 45 -4.08 -5.88 3.43
C LEU A 45 -4.86 -7.19 3.40
N LEU A 46 -4.88 -7.90 2.27
CA LEU A 46 -5.70 -9.09 2.06
C LEU A 46 -4.96 -10.40 2.34
N GLY A 47 -3.62 -10.40 2.24
CA GLY A 47 -2.77 -11.58 2.45
C GLY A 47 -2.88 -12.66 1.37
N ASP A 48 -3.51 -12.38 0.22
CA ASP A 48 -3.83 -13.35 -0.82
C ASP A 48 -3.57 -12.71 -2.20
N PRO A 49 -2.69 -13.27 -3.04
CA PRO A 49 -2.32 -12.70 -4.33
C PRO A 49 -3.49 -12.61 -5.32
N GLU A 50 -4.34 -13.64 -5.41
CA GLU A 50 -5.48 -13.65 -6.33
C GLU A 50 -6.49 -12.56 -5.94
N LYS A 51 -6.81 -12.48 -4.64
CA LYS A 51 -7.69 -11.41 -4.13
C LYS A 51 -7.08 -10.02 -4.28
N ALA A 52 -5.76 -9.90 -4.18
CA ALA A 52 -5.08 -8.63 -4.36
C ALA A 52 -5.14 -8.17 -5.83
N GLU A 53 -5.02 -9.08 -6.78
CA GLU A 53 -5.17 -8.80 -8.20
C GLU A 53 -6.58 -8.36 -8.53
N ASP A 54 -7.59 -9.12 -8.10
CA ASP A 54 -9.01 -8.78 -8.26
C ASP A 54 -9.34 -7.42 -7.61
N ALA A 55 -8.88 -7.20 -6.38
CA ALA A 55 -9.09 -5.94 -5.68
C ALA A 55 -8.42 -4.78 -6.40
N THR A 56 -7.24 -4.98 -6.96
CA THR A 56 -6.55 -3.96 -7.74
C THR A 56 -7.37 -3.57 -8.98
N HIS A 57 -7.84 -4.56 -9.72
CA HIS A 57 -8.69 -4.32 -10.88
C HIS A 57 -9.96 -3.56 -10.50
N ASP A 58 -10.63 -3.98 -9.45
CA ASP A 58 -11.84 -3.33 -8.92
C ASP A 58 -11.59 -1.89 -8.46
N VAL A 59 -10.44 -1.61 -7.86
CA VAL A 59 -10.03 -0.25 -7.45
C VAL A 59 -9.95 0.65 -8.67
N PHE A 60 -9.31 0.22 -9.75
CA PHE A 60 -9.21 1.02 -10.98
C PHE A 60 -10.55 1.17 -11.69
N LEU A 61 -11.42 0.15 -11.71
CA LEU A 61 -12.78 0.28 -12.22
C LEU A 61 -13.60 1.31 -11.41
N LYS A 62 -13.47 1.30 -10.07
CA LYS A 62 -14.12 2.28 -9.20
C LYS A 62 -13.55 3.68 -9.40
N ALA A 63 -12.24 3.79 -9.55
CA ALA A 63 -11.56 5.04 -9.85
C ALA A 63 -12.04 5.62 -11.19
N PHE A 64 -12.10 4.81 -12.24
CA PHE A 64 -12.63 5.23 -13.54
C PHE A 64 -14.05 5.80 -13.46
N ARG A 65 -14.94 5.11 -12.72
CA ARG A 65 -16.32 5.58 -12.54
C ARG A 65 -16.42 6.87 -11.72
N LYS A 66 -15.45 7.17 -10.89
CA LYS A 66 -15.42 8.31 -9.96
C LYS A 66 -14.47 9.43 -10.39
N VAL A 67 -13.75 9.27 -11.50
CA VAL A 67 -12.74 10.25 -11.94
C VAL A 67 -13.30 11.65 -12.10
N GLY A 68 -14.54 11.79 -12.59
CA GLY A 68 -15.23 13.08 -12.67
C GLY A 68 -15.56 13.73 -11.32
N GLN A 69 -15.43 13.01 -10.21
CA GLN A 69 -15.64 13.53 -8.85
C GLN A 69 -14.32 13.93 -8.17
N PHE A 70 -13.21 13.66 -8.81
CA PHE A 70 -11.90 14.06 -8.29
C PHE A 70 -11.74 15.58 -8.39
N ARG A 71 -11.57 16.23 -7.24
CA ARG A 71 -11.51 17.70 -7.13
C ARG A 71 -10.10 18.28 -7.08
N GLY A 72 -9.05 17.45 -7.21
CA GLY A 72 -7.67 17.92 -7.10
C GLY A 72 -7.24 18.30 -5.66
N GLU A 73 -8.02 17.98 -4.64
CA GLU A 73 -7.73 18.27 -3.24
C GLU A 73 -6.61 17.37 -2.66
N SER A 74 -6.19 16.36 -3.40
CA SER A 74 -5.11 15.42 -3.05
C SER A 74 -4.42 14.93 -4.32
N SER A 75 -3.24 14.29 -4.20
CA SER A 75 -2.61 13.62 -5.34
C SER A 75 -3.46 12.42 -5.81
N TRP A 76 -3.28 12.02 -7.07
CA TRP A 76 -3.90 10.80 -7.64
C TRP A 76 -3.57 9.57 -6.82
N ARG A 77 -2.32 9.46 -6.36
CA ARG A 77 -1.86 8.38 -5.48
C ARG A 77 -2.68 8.32 -4.19
N THR A 78 -2.84 9.43 -3.49
CA THR A 78 -3.61 9.50 -2.24
C THR A 78 -5.08 9.15 -2.48
N TRP A 79 -5.66 9.62 -3.58
CA TRP A 79 -7.04 9.33 -3.93
C TRP A 79 -7.26 7.84 -4.26
N LEU A 80 -6.38 7.24 -5.06
CA LEU A 80 -6.40 5.80 -5.35
C LEU A 80 -6.23 4.96 -4.09
N TYR A 81 -5.34 5.36 -3.18
CA TYR A 81 -5.16 4.66 -1.91
C TYR A 81 -6.41 4.70 -1.05
N ARG A 82 -7.13 5.82 -0.99
CA ARG A 82 -8.43 5.90 -0.29
C ARG A 82 -9.43 4.90 -0.87
N ILE A 83 -9.51 4.78 -2.18
CA ILE A 83 -10.39 3.80 -2.85
C ILE A 83 -9.96 2.37 -2.48
N ALA A 84 -8.66 2.06 -2.55
CA ALA A 84 -8.10 0.75 -2.26
C ALA A 84 -8.32 0.32 -0.79
N ILE A 85 -8.01 1.19 0.16
CA ILE A 85 -8.21 0.93 1.59
C ILE A 85 -9.67 0.63 1.90
N ASN A 86 -10.58 1.47 1.40
CA ASN A 86 -12.01 1.27 1.62
C ASN A 86 -12.51 -0.02 0.94
N HIS A 87 -11.99 -0.35 -0.23
CA HIS A 87 -12.34 -1.59 -0.92
C HIS A 87 -11.87 -2.82 -0.16
N CYS A 88 -10.61 -2.88 0.25
CA CYS A 88 -10.06 -3.98 1.04
C CYS A 88 -10.76 -4.14 2.38
N ARG A 89 -11.09 -3.05 3.09
CA ARG A 89 -11.88 -3.10 4.33
C ARG A 89 -13.26 -3.73 4.12
N ASN A 90 -13.96 -3.34 3.05
CA ASN A 90 -15.28 -3.91 2.73
C ASN A 90 -15.18 -5.40 2.38
N LEU A 91 -14.14 -5.81 1.65
CA LEU A 91 -13.88 -7.23 1.36
C LEU A 91 -13.63 -8.01 2.66
N GLN A 92 -12.79 -7.51 3.55
CA GLN A 92 -12.49 -8.14 4.84
C GLN A 92 -13.75 -8.26 5.73
N ALA A 93 -14.56 -7.19 5.81
CA ALA A 93 -15.81 -7.21 6.58
C ALA A 93 -16.77 -8.27 6.02
N SER A 94 -16.98 -8.30 4.70
CA SER A 94 -17.86 -9.30 4.06
C SER A 94 -17.33 -10.73 4.16
N TRP A 95 -16.02 -10.90 4.34
CA TRP A 95 -15.38 -12.21 4.56
C TRP A 95 -15.54 -12.67 5.99
N GLN A 96 -15.36 -11.80 6.99
CA GLN A 96 -15.59 -12.12 8.39
C GLN A 96 -17.03 -12.54 8.66
N GLU A 97 -18.00 -11.91 8.00
CA GLU A 97 -19.41 -12.30 8.08
C GLU A 97 -19.69 -13.68 7.47
N ARG A 98 -18.95 -14.06 6.41
CA ARG A 98 -19.18 -15.34 5.70
C ARG A 98 -18.34 -16.51 6.22
N HIS A 99 -17.19 -16.24 6.85
CA HIS A 99 -16.23 -17.26 7.27
C HIS A 99 -15.83 -17.05 8.73
N LEU A 100 -16.67 -17.49 9.64
CA LEU A 100 -16.32 -17.61 11.06
C LEU A 100 -15.18 -18.62 11.32
N PHE A 101 -14.77 -19.38 10.30
CA PHE A 101 -13.72 -20.40 10.39
C PHE A 101 -13.03 -20.58 9.04
N THR A 102 -11.90 -19.95 8.80
CA THR A 102 -10.82 -20.51 7.98
C THR A 102 -9.55 -19.69 8.15
N ASN A 103 -8.46 -20.37 8.52
CA ASN A 103 -7.11 -19.83 8.54
C ASN A 103 -6.72 -19.44 7.11
N ALA A 104 -6.16 -18.25 6.93
CA ALA A 104 -5.62 -17.82 5.67
C ALA A 104 -4.42 -18.71 5.32
N ASP A 105 -4.51 -19.40 4.18
CA ASP A 105 -3.38 -20.09 3.58
C ASP A 105 -2.29 -19.11 3.19
N ASP A 106 -1.06 -19.56 3.28
CA ASP A 106 0.18 -18.80 3.12
C ASP A 106 0.23 -17.99 1.82
N ALA A 107 0.06 -16.69 1.93
CA ALA A 107 0.30 -15.76 0.83
C ALA A 107 1.81 -15.65 0.57
N ILE A 108 2.26 -16.15 -0.58
CA ILE A 108 3.64 -16.16 -0.98
C ILE A 108 4.12 -14.73 -1.23
N TRP A 109 5.16 -14.35 -0.51
CA TRP A 109 5.86 -13.09 -0.70
C TRP A 109 6.79 -13.18 -1.92
N GLU A 110 6.40 -12.62 -3.05
CA GLU A 110 7.29 -12.43 -4.19
C GLU A 110 7.87 -11.01 -4.21
N THR A 111 9.03 -10.84 -3.60
CA THR A 111 9.93 -9.76 -3.99
C THR A 111 10.64 -10.25 -5.26
N PRO A 112 10.48 -9.59 -6.43
CA PRO A 112 11.17 -10.05 -7.63
C PRO A 112 12.68 -10.03 -7.37
N PRO A 113 13.40 -11.17 -7.51
CA PRO A 113 14.84 -11.21 -7.30
C PRO A 113 15.52 -10.37 -8.37
N THR A 114 16.53 -9.60 -7.97
CA THR A 114 17.43 -8.98 -8.93
C THR A 114 18.30 -10.06 -9.56
N PRO A 115 18.70 -9.94 -10.85
CA PRO A 115 19.53 -10.94 -11.54
C PRO A 115 20.89 -11.24 -10.88
N ALA A 116 21.27 -10.49 -9.86
CA ALA A 116 22.54 -10.61 -9.14
C ALA A 116 22.41 -11.39 -7.80
N ASP A 117 21.20 -11.78 -7.37
CA ASP A 117 21.02 -12.45 -6.09
C ASP A 117 21.35 -13.95 -6.18
N SER A 118 22.14 -14.47 -5.23
CA SER A 118 22.39 -15.90 -5.12
C SER A 118 21.11 -16.65 -4.72
N PRO A 119 20.92 -17.93 -5.09
CA PRO A 119 19.75 -18.72 -4.71
C PRO A 119 19.49 -18.72 -3.18
N LEU A 120 20.55 -18.73 -2.38
CA LEU A 120 20.45 -18.66 -0.94
C LEU A 120 19.88 -17.31 -0.48
N ARG A 121 20.33 -16.21 -1.09
CA ARG A 121 19.83 -14.86 -0.78
C ARG A 121 18.36 -14.70 -1.14
N VAL A 122 17.93 -15.27 -2.24
CA VAL A 122 16.51 -15.28 -2.66
C VAL A 122 15.66 -16.01 -1.62
N LEU A 123 16.13 -17.17 -1.13
CA LEU A 123 15.44 -17.93 -0.09
C LEU A 123 15.35 -17.16 1.22
N GLU A 124 16.45 -16.57 1.71
CA GLU A 124 16.48 -15.74 2.91
C GLU A 124 15.50 -14.57 2.85
N LEU A 125 15.43 -13.90 1.68
CA LEU A 125 14.50 -12.78 1.47
C LEU A 125 13.05 -13.25 1.47
N LYS A 126 12.78 -14.42 0.90
CA LYS A 126 11.44 -15.02 0.89
C LYS A 126 11.01 -15.36 2.32
N GLU A 127 11.82 -16.08 3.08
CA GLU A 127 11.54 -16.43 4.48
C GLU A 127 11.33 -15.18 5.35
N LEU A 128 12.17 -14.15 5.17
CA LEU A 128 12.00 -12.87 5.87
C LEU A 128 10.66 -12.21 5.49
N GLY A 129 10.29 -12.25 4.21
CA GLY A 129 9.03 -11.71 3.71
C GLY A 129 7.81 -12.40 4.32
N GLU A 130 7.80 -13.73 4.36
CA GLU A 130 6.74 -14.53 4.98
C GLU A 130 6.63 -14.24 6.48
N ARG A 131 7.76 -14.15 7.16
CA ARG A 131 7.82 -13.79 8.58
C ARG A 131 7.26 -12.40 8.86
N ILE A 132 7.60 -11.39 8.02
CA ILE A 132 7.04 -10.04 8.11
C ILE A 132 5.52 -10.07 7.91
N GLN A 133 5.04 -10.78 6.87
CA GLN A 133 3.61 -10.88 6.58
C GLN A 133 2.86 -11.51 7.75
N LYS A 134 3.31 -12.66 8.25
CA LYS A 134 2.75 -13.33 9.41
C LYS A 134 2.69 -12.42 10.64
N THR A 135 3.74 -11.61 10.86
CA THR A 135 3.77 -10.64 11.95
C THR A 135 2.72 -9.53 11.75
N LEU A 136 2.60 -9.02 10.53
CA LEU A 136 1.58 -8.01 10.17
C LEU A 136 0.17 -8.56 10.38
N ASP A 137 -0.07 -9.82 10.01
CA ASP A 137 -1.37 -10.48 10.17
C ASP A 137 -1.79 -10.65 11.63
N GLY A 138 -0.83 -10.82 12.52
CA GLY A 138 -1.04 -10.85 13.97
C GLY A 138 -1.32 -9.48 14.62
N LEU A 139 -1.20 -8.38 13.88
CA LEU A 139 -1.46 -7.03 14.41
C LEU A 139 -2.95 -6.64 14.27
N PRO A 140 -3.45 -5.77 15.17
CA PRO A 140 -4.72 -5.10 14.95
C PRO A 140 -4.76 -4.44 13.56
N PRO A 141 -5.89 -4.51 12.81
CA PRO A 141 -5.98 -4.00 11.44
C PRO A 141 -5.56 -2.53 11.29
N GLU A 142 -5.86 -1.70 12.28
CA GLU A 142 -5.45 -0.29 12.28
C GLU A 142 -3.93 -0.13 12.35
N TYR A 143 -3.24 -0.94 13.17
CA TYR A 143 -1.78 -0.89 13.29
C TYR A 143 -1.10 -1.38 12.02
N ARG A 144 -1.60 -2.48 11.45
CA ARG A 144 -1.14 -3.00 10.16
C ARG A 144 -1.23 -1.93 9.08
N LEU A 145 -2.40 -1.31 8.93
CA LEU A 145 -2.61 -0.25 7.93
C LEU A 145 -1.64 0.92 8.10
N LEU A 146 -1.46 1.43 9.33
CA LEU A 146 -0.55 2.55 9.60
C LEU A 146 0.90 2.22 9.26
N LEU A 147 1.36 1.01 9.59
CA LEU A 147 2.71 0.56 9.25
C LEU A 147 2.90 0.47 7.73
N LEU A 148 1.94 -0.09 7.01
CA LEU A 148 1.99 -0.20 5.56
C LEU A 148 2.03 1.18 4.89
N LEU A 149 1.18 2.10 5.30
CA LEU A 149 1.11 3.43 4.69
C LEU A 149 2.39 4.25 4.92
N VAL A 150 3.00 4.14 6.10
CA VAL A 150 4.19 4.94 6.45
C VAL A 150 5.48 4.23 6.03
N ALA A 151 5.65 2.94 6.36
CA ALA A 151 6.92 2.25 6.15
C ALA A 151 7.08 1.72 4.72
N ASP A 152 6.03 1.14 4.16
CA ASP A 152 6.06 0.52 2.84
C ASP A 152 5.74 1.55 1.74
N GLN A 153 4.70 2.35 1.93
CA GLN A 153 4.25 3.34 0.94
C GLN A 153 4.85 4.73 1.10
N GLN A 154 5.64 4.95 2.15
CA GLN A 154 6.39 6.19 2.43
C GLN A 154 5.51 7.46 2.47
N LEU A 155 4.26 7.34 2.91
CA LEU A 155 3.36 8.47 3.08
C LEU A 155 3.70 9.30 4.32
N SER A 156 3.51 10.62 4.24
CA SER A 156 3.65 11.50 5.38
C SER A 156 2.52 11.27 6.41
N TYR A 157 2.72 11.70 7.64
CA TYR A 157 1.69 11.54 8.69
C TYR A 157 0.42 12.33 8.37
N GLU A 158 0.54 13.46 7.68
CA GLU A 158 -0.57 14.26 7.18
C GLU A 158 -1.36 13.50 6.11
N GLN A 159 -0.66 12.88 5.14
CA GLN A 159 -1.28 12.06 4.09
C GLN A 159 -1.99 10.84 4.69
N VAL A 160 -1.35 10.16 5.63
CA VAL A 160 -1.96 9.02 6.34
C VAL A 160 -3.16 9.49 7.17
N GLY A 161 -3.06 10.64 7.83
CA GLY A 161 -4.16 11.26 8.56
C GLY A 161 -5.37 11.51 7.65
N ALA A 162 -5.14 12.10 6.47
CA ALA A 162 -6.18 12.34 5.47
C ALA A 162 -6.82 11.04 4.92
N LEU A 163 -6.07 9.94 4.86
CA LEU A 163 -6.58 8.63 4.43
C LEU A 163 -7.37 7.88 5.49
N THR A 164 -7.08 8.15 6.77
CA THR A 164 -7.62 7.40 7.91
C THR A 164 -8.53 8.23 8.80
N ASP A 165 -8.84 9.47 8.39
CA ASP A 165 -9.64 10.45 9.15
C ASP A 165 -9.10 10.72 10.55
N GLN A 166 -7.76 10.90 10.65
CA GLN A 166 -7.04 11.15 11.90
C GLN A 166 -6.13 12.38 11.78
N SER A 167 -5.80 13.00 12.91
CA SER A 167 -4.76 14.04 12.93
C SER A 167 -3.36 13.42 12.77
N ALA A 168 -2.40 14.18 12.25
CA ALA A 168 -1.00 13.73 12.12
C ALA A 168 -0.40 13.30 13.47
N ASP A 169 -0.77 13.99 14.57
CA ASP A 169 -0.32 13.63 15.92
C ASP A 169 -0.93 12.32 16.42
N ALA A 170 -2.20 12.06 16.11
CA ALA A 170 -2.84 10.78 16.40
C ALA A 170 -2.17 9.64 15.63
N VAL A 171 -1.87 9.86 14.34
CA VAL A 171 -1.11 8.90 13.50
C VAL A 171 0.27 8.63 14.11
N ARG A 172 1.02 9.66 14.51
CA ARG A 172 2.34 9.53 15.15
C ARG A 172 2.27 8.66 16.42
N GLY A 173 1.33 8.96 17.31
CA GLY A 173 1.15 8.22 18.56
C GLY A 173 0.74 6.76 18.34
N LYS A 174 -0.16 6.49 17.40
CA LYS A 174 -0.58 5.13 17.06
C LYS A 174 0.54 4.36 16.36
N LEU A 175 1.28 5.00 15.45
CA LEU A 175 2.41 4.38 14.75
C LEU A 175 3.53 3.97 15.72
N HIS A 176 3.80 4.77 16.76
CA HIS A 176 4.74 4.39 17.80
C HIS A 176 4.30 3.09 18.50
N ARG A 177 3.02 2.98 18.87
CA ARG A 177 2.47 1.75 19.48
C ARG A 177 2.47 0.58 18.51
N ALA A 178 2.14 0.82 17.23
CA ALA A 178 2.16 -0.20 16.19
C ALA A 178 3.56 -0.78 15.97
N ARG A 179 4.59 0.06 15.92
CA ARG A 179 5.99 -0.38 15.81
C ARG A 179 6.42 -1.24 17.02
N LYS A 180 6.03 -0.84 18.23
CA LYS A 180 6.32 -1.62 19.44
C LYS A 180 5.61 -2.97 19.43
N ALA A 181 4.35 -3.01 19.00
CA ALA A 181 3.60 -4.26 18.88
C ALA A 181 4.18 -5.17 17.79
N PHE A 182 4.59 -4.59 16.65
CA PHE A 182 5.25 -5.34 15.58
C PHE A 182 6.55 -5.97 16.06
N ALA A 183 7.43 -5.21 16.70
CA ALA A 183 8.71 -5.72 17.22
C ALA A 183 8.49 -6.89 18.19
N ALA A 184 7.55 -6.74 19.13
CA ALA A 184 7.25 -7.79 20.12
C ALA A 184 6.67 -9.07 19.50
N LEU A 185 5.91 -8.98 18.40
CA LEU A 185 5.42 -10.14 17.66
C LEU A 185 6.51 -10.74 16.78
N PHE A 186 7.30 -9.91 16.12
CA PHE A 186 8.37 -10.36 15.21
C PHE A 186 9.44 -11.17 15.94
N GLU A 187 9.78 -10.82 17.19
CA GLU A 187 10.68 -11.61 18.04
C GLU A 187 10.13 -13.01 18.35
N LYS A 188 8.80 -13.17 18.39
CA LYS A 188 8.13 -14.46 18.67
C LYS A 188 7.97 -15.35 17.43
N THR A 189 8.12 -14.79 16.24
CA THR A 189 8.01 -15.51 14.96
C THR A 189 9.37 -16.00 14.44
N ALA A 190 10.42 -15.90 15.28
CA ALA A 190 11.77 -16.37 14.98
C ALA A 190 11.88 -17.88 15.01
#